data_3805eb04acabef3bfd8061d6eef218e5
#
_entry.id   3805eb04acabef3bfd8061d6eef218e5
#
_cell.length_a   1.000
_cell.length_b   1.000
_cell.length_c   1.000
_cell.angle_alpha   90.00
_cell.angle_beta   90.00
_cell.angle_gamma   90.00
#
_symmetry.space_group_name_H-M   'P 1'
#
loop_
_entity.id
_entity.type
_entity.pdbx_description
1 polymer ?
#
loop_
_entity_poly.entity_id
_entity_poly.type
_entity_poly.pdbx_seq_one_letter_code
_entity_poly.pdbx_strand_id
1 'polypeptide(L)'
;MRATITGCLLAPSAHSANWLMLQGTEEGKKGETERVRIWGFIQAQYQYDTSDPNSDGAYVPPKLIGPNLTSQSAFNVNRARLGARGTGFPLDPKVNYFLLAEFGNNGITAPDNRSATLTDASVTLNHIPGARIRVGQFKYPGAEEGLQAIHVFDYINFTAVTNQLLLERFPNANYTANVPEQTLPPEQSLNAFNKSVGAFRDTGIQVFDTFKVSNWEHSYAVMMGNGNGLNFSDVDDNKDVYLYWSSELVFGGKGGRREGMKLFAWGQDGKRLLDNTDDGIHNPQEFDRERAGLGIKYLKKPFRVSAEYMQGKGMIFVGPDKPTFDINPAVAGGNGEDGKADGYYVEGGWYIPNTKWEIDLRYDVYNRLTDDVAFTGGPNIGRTFEFKYSGITLGTQYHFNKKTRVNAEAAFNQAEAVDWPGGAGPNDNLDGIDTRYAIQVTHIF
;
A
#
# COMPACT_ATOMS: atom_id res chain seq x y z
N MET A 1 -52.05 -19.18 21.98
CA MET A 1 -51.24 -18.78 20.81
C MET A 1 -49.79 -18.84 21.20
N ARG A 2 -49.07 -19.85 20.76
CA ARG A 2 -47.63 -19.98 20.92
C ARG A 2 -46.98 -19.43 19.66
N ALA A 3 -46.26 -18.32 19.76
CA ALA A 3 -45.48 -17.78 18.67
C ALA A 3 -44.21 -18.60 18.55
N THR A 4 -44.08 -19.36 17.50
CA THR A 4 -42.87 -20.09 17.12
C THR A 4 -41.92 -19.08 16.45
N ILE A 5 -40.90 -18.66 17.16
CA ILE A 5 -39.80 -17.88 16.58
C ILE A 5 -38.97 -18.87 15.77
N THR A 6 -39.20 -18.89 14.46
CA THR A 6 -38.36 -19.63 13.53
C THR A 6 -37.05 -18.87 13.41
N GLY A 7 -36.06 -19.29 14.17
CA GLY A 7 -34.71 -18.83 14.01
C GLY A 7 -34.23 -19.21 12.61
N CYS A 8 -34.04 -18.22 11.77
CA CYS A 8 -33.33 -18.39 10.52
C CYS A 8 -31.86 -18.80 10.85
N LEU A 9 -31.61 -20.10 10.85
CA LEU A 9 -30.27 -20.66 10.80
C LEU A 9 -29.70 -20.21 9.44
N LEU A 10 -28.91 -19.15 9.47
CA LEU A 10 -28.10 -18.74 8.33
C LEU A 10 -27.17 -19.91 8.02
N ALA A 11 -27.46 -20.59 6.91
CA ALA A 11 -26.52 -21.56 6.34
C ALA A 11 -25.18 -20.85 6.16
N PRO A 12 -24.04 -21.49 6.45
CA PRO A 12 -22.74 -20.92 6.19
C PRO A 12 -22.64 -20.69 4.69
N SER A 13 -22.83 -19.44 4.28
CA SER A 13 -22.61 -19.01 2.91
C SER A 13 -21.13 -19.24 2.60
N ALA A 14 -20.87 -19.93 1.50
CA ALA A 14 -19.51 -20.02 0.95
C ALA A 14 -19.05 -18.57 0.72
N HIS A 15 -18.26 -18.06 1.64
CA HIS A 15 -17.81 -16.69 1.63
C HIS A 15 -16.92 -16.50 0.41
N SER A 16 -17.43 -15.76 -0.56
CA SER A 16 -16.61 -15.24 -1.63
C SER A 16 -15.69 -14.21 -1.00
N ALA A 17 -14.42 -14.43 -1.14
CA ALA A 17 -13.44 -13.67 -0.41
C ALA A 17 -13.35 -12.23 -0.90
N ASN A 18 -13.85 -11.31 -0.12
CA ASN A 18 -13.35 -9.95 -0.07
C ASN A 18 -11.84 -10.00 0.32
N TRP A 19 -11.04 -9.05 -0.15
CA TRP A 19 -9.61 -8.99 0.18
C TRP A 19 -9.34 -9.03 1.69
N LEU A 20 -10.21 -8.38 2.48
CA LEU A 20 -10.18 -8.43 3.94
C LEU A 20 -10.24 -9.87 4.49
N MET A 21 -10.99 -10.73 3.81
CA MET A 21 -11.24 -12.12 4.22
C MET A 21 -10.20 -13.11 3.69
N LEU A 22 -9.36 -12.72 2.71
CA LEU A 22 -8.46 -13.63 2.00
C LEU A 22 -7.23 -14.08 2.79
N GLN A 23 -6.89 -13.41 3.87
CA GLN A 23 -5.69 -13.70 4.64
C GLN A 23 -5.87 -14.91 5.59
N GLY A 24 -6.18 -16.08 5.03
CA GLY A 24 -6.25 -17.31 5.80
C GLY A 24 -7.49 -17.48 6.68
N THR A 25 -8.57 -16.74 6.40
CA THR A 25 -9.80 -16.77 7.20
C THR A 25 -10.91 -17.63 6.60
N GLU A 26 -10.63 -18.31 5.52
CA GLU A 26 -11.60 -19.21 4.89
C GLU A 26 -11.87 -20.40 5.81
N GLU A 27 -13.13 -20.59 6.19
CA GLU A 27 -13.56 -21.84 6.81
C GLU A 27 -13.40 -22.96 5.76
N GLY A 28 -12.69 -24.02 6.12
CA GLY A 28 -12.66 -25.21 5.31
C GLY A 28 -14.08 -25.75 5.16
N LYS A 29 -14.42 -26.23 3.99
CA LYS A 29 -15.66 -26.99 3.81
C LYS A 29 -15.68 -28.16 4.80
N LYS A 30 -16.84 -28.43 5.38
CA LYS A 30 -17.02 -29.57 6.29
C LYS A 30 -16.50 -30.84 5.62
N GLY A 31 -15.41 -31.43 6.12
CA GLY A 31 -14.73 -32.60 5.56
C GLY A 31 -13.53 -32.31 4.63
N GLU A 32 -13.28 -31.07 4.22
CA GLU A 32 -12.15 -30.68 3.35
C GLU A 32 -11.20 -29.67 4.02
N THR A 33 -11.13 -29.69 5.33
CA THR A 33 -10.33 -28.72 6.09
C THR A 33 -8.85 -29.09 5.96
N GLU A 34 -8.14 -28.35 5.13
CA GLU A 34 -6.69 -28.52 4.96
C GLU A 34 -5.97 -28.09 6.24
N ARG A 35 -5.13 -28.97 6.80
CA ARG A 35 -4.24 -28.61 7.91
C ARG A 35 -3.19 -27.62 7.47
N VAL A 36 -2.62 -27.86 6.29
CA VAL A 36 -1.57 -27.04 5.69
C VAL A 36 -1.78 -27.00 4.19
N ARG A 37 -1.82 -25.79 3.67
CA ARG A 37 -1.72 -25.51 2.25
C ARG A 37 -0.51 -24.64 1.98
N ILE A 38 0.45 -25.19 1.29
CA ILE A 38 1.59 -24.41 0.78
C ILE A 38 1.17 -23.74 -0.52
N TRP A 39 1.55 -22.51 -0.68
CA TRP A 39 1.28 -21.71 -1.89
C TRP A 39 2.32 -20.62 -2.03
N GLY A 40 2.41 -20.07 -3.21
CA GLY A 40 3.34 -18.98 -3.45
C GLY A 40 3.19 -18.39 -4.84
N PHE A 41 4.02 -17.40 -5.11
CA PHE A 41 4.09 -16.80 -6.43
C PHE A 41 5.44 -16.13 -6.65
N ILE A 42 5.78 -15.98 -7.92
CA ILE A 42 6.97 -15.28 -8.40
C ILE A 42 6.53 -14.17 -9.34
N GLN A 43 7.14 -13.00 -9.19
CA GLN A 43 7.03 -11.85 -10.11
C GLN A 43 8.44 -11.44 -10.53
N ALA A 44 8.83 -11.85 -11.72
CA ALA A 44 10.06 -11.43 -12.36
C ALA A 44 9.74 -10.32 -13.36
N GLN A 45 10.53 -9.27 -13.38
CA GLN A 45 10.25 -8.09 -14.18
C GLN A 45 11.52 -7.48 -14.80
N TYR A 46 11.30 -6.69 -15.84
CA TYR A 46 12.24 -5.71 -16.35
C TYR A 46 11.56 -4.35 -16.34
N GLN A 47 12.27 -3.33 -15.90
CA GLN A 47 11.81 -1.95 -16.00
C GLN A 47 12.90 -1.07 -16.59
N TYR A 48 12.45 -0.05 -17.32
CA TYR A 48 13.28 1.00 -17.88
C TYR A 48 12.59 2.35 -17.66
N ASP A 49 13.33 3.29 -17.08
CA ASP A 49 12.85 4.63 -16.76
C ASP A 49 13.63 5.64 -17.60
N THR A 50 12.94 6.50 -18.33
CA THR A 50 13.55 7.52 -19.20
C THR A 50 13.79 8.83 -18.48
N SER A 51 13.36 8.96 -17.22
CA SER A 51 13.60 10.15 -16.42
C SER A 51 15.08 10.48 -16.34
N ASP A 52 15.37 11.76 -16.32
CA ASP A 52 16.74 12.22 -16.25
C ASP A 52 17.40 11.73 -14.94
N PRO A 53 18.57 11.08 -15.00
CA PRO A 53 19.30 10.68 -13.81
C PRO A 53 19.92 11.91 -13.17
N ASN A 54 19.14 12.63 -12.41
CA ASN A 54 19.61 13.83 -11.76
C ASN A 54 20.71 13.53 -10.76
N SER A 55 21.78 14.31 -10.81
CA SER A 55 22.95 14.20 -9.94
C SER A 55 22.62 14.37 -8.46
N ASP A 56 21.55 15.11 -8.15
CA ASP A 56 21.15 15.40 -6.78
C ASP A 56 20.14 14.38 -6.23
N GLY A 57 19.80 13.39 -7.04
CA GLY A 57 18.95 12.28 -6.64
C GLY A 57 17.53 12.66 -6.27
N ALA A 58 17.09 13.81 -6.71
CA ALA A 58 15.76 14.36 -6.55
C ALA A 58 14.68 13.57 -7.28
N TYR A 59 14.95 12.38 -7.60
CA TYR A 59 14.13 11.55 -8.40
C TYR A 59 12.85 11.14 -7.69
N VAL A 60 11.74 11.61 -8.20
CA VAL A 60 10.42 11.21 -7.77
C VAL A 60 9.59 10.88 -9.02
N PRO A 61 8.82 9.84 -9.05
CA PRO A 61 8.43 8.97 -7.96
C PRO A 61 9.57 8.10 -7.49
N PRO A 62 9.57 7.73 -6.21
CA PRO A 62 10.60 6.91 -5.66
C PRO A 62 10.73 5.63 -6.48
N LYS A 63 11.94 5.17 -6.58
CA LYS A 63 12.34 4.00 -7.34
C LYS A 63 11.54 2.77 -6.94
N LEU A 64 10.35 2.63 -7.53
CA LEU A 64 9.45 1.48 -7.32
C LEU A 64 10.00 0.19 -7.94
N ILE A 65 11.10 0.31 -8.66
CA ILE A 65 11.71 -0.77 -9.43
C ILE A 65 12.53 -1.71 -8.54
N GLY A 66 12.91 -1.26 -7.36
CA GLY A 66 13.69 -2.01 -6.38
C GLY A 66 14.46 -1.08 -5.46
N PRO A 67 14.98 -1.58 -4.34
CA PRO A 67 15.87 -0.80 -3.51
C PRO A 67 17.17 -0.57 -4.29
N ASN A 68 17.75 0.57 -4.24
CA ASN A 68 19.10 0.85 -4.77
C ASN A 68 19.23 0.87 -6.30
N LEU A 69 18.16 1.16 -7.06
CA LEU A 69 18.34 1.40 -8.47
C LEU A 69 19.00 2.76 -8.71
N THR A 70 20.29 2.72 -8.92
CA THR A 70 21.07 3.83 -9.48
C THR A 70 21.04 3.82 -11.01
N SER A 71 20.58 2.72 -11.61
CA SER A 71 20.47 2.56 -13.07
C SER A 71 19.04 2.84 -13.55
N GLN A 72 18.94 3.36 -14.78
CA GLN A 72 17.65 3.60 -15.44
C GLN A 72 16.95 2.30 -15.86
N SER A 73 17.63 1.17 -15.86
CA SER A 73 17.04 -0.10 -16.24
C SER A 73 17.50 -1.25 -15.37
N ALA A 74 16.59 -2.18 -15.08
CA ALA A 74 16.94 -3.37 -14.32
C ALA A 74 16.05 -4.56 -14.60
N PHE A 75 16.65 -5.74 -14.62
CA PHE A 75 15.95 -6.99 -14.35
C PHE A 75 15.87 -7.22 -12.84
N ASN A 76 14.72 -7.64 -12.36
CA ASN A 76 14.51 -7.87 -10.93
C ASN A 76 13.54 -9.03 -10.69
N VAL A 77 13.83 -9.86 -9.69
CA VAL A 77 12.82 -10.70 -9.06
C VAL A 77 12.12 -9.86 -8.02
N ASN A 78 11.10 -9.14 -8.46
CA ASN A 78 10.41 -8.15 -7.63
C ASN A 78 9.77 -8.77 -6.42
N ARG A 79 9.11 -9.94 -6.63
CA ARG A 79 8.52 -10.71 -5.53
C ARG A 79 8.70 -12.19 -5.76
N ALA A 80 9.12 -12.87 -4.72
CA ALA A 80 9.16 -14.34 -4.65
C ALA A 80 8.62 -14.73 -3.28
N ARG A 81 7.33 -15.04 -3.20
CA ARG A 81 6.66 -15.30 -1.93
C ARG A 81 6.34 -16.76 -1.77
N LEU A 82 6.61 -17.25 -0.57
CA LEU A 82 6.24 -18.59 -0.12
C LEU A 82 5.44 -18.49 1.17
N GLY A 83 4.29 -19.14 1.21
CA GLY A 83 3.41 -19.09 2.36
C GLY A 83 2.78 -20.43 2.70
N ALA A 84 2.32 -20.52 3.93
CA ALA A 84 1.54 -21.61 4.45
C ALA A 84 0.27 -21.06 5.10
N ARG A 85 -0.85 -21.70 4.84
CA ARG A 85 -2.12 -21.40 5.53
C ARG A 85 -2.87 -22.68 5.82
N GLY A 86 -3.72 -22.63 6.82
CA GLY A 86 -4.51 -23.80 7.20
C GLY A 86 -5.36 -23.55 8.42
N THR A 87 -5.80 -24.66 9.02
CA THR A 87 -6.64 -24.64 10.21
C THR A 87 -6.04 -25.49 11.32
N GLY A 88 -6.53 -25.34 12.54
CA GLY A 88 -6.17 -26.16 13.69
C GLY A 88 -6.75 -27.56 13.67
N PHE A 89 -7.33 -28.01 12.54
CA PHE A 89 -7.87 -29.37 12.40
C PHE A 89 -6.80 -30.45 12.74
N PRO A 90 -7.11 -31.52 13.45
CA PRO A 90 -8.45 -31.91 13.94
C PRO A 90 -8.84 -31.28 15.28
N LEU A 91 -7.95 -30.56 15.97
CA LEU A 91 -8.20 -30.08 17.32
C LEU A 91 -9.26 -28.97 17.31
N ASP A 92 -9.07 -27.97 16.47
CA ASP A 92 -10.02 -26.86 16.33
C ASP A 92 -10.02 -26.28 14.90
N PRO A 93 -10.99 -26.66 14.04
CA PRO A 93 -11.08 -26.15 12.68
C PRO A 93 -11.49 -24.67 12.59
N LYS A 94 -11.94 -24.06 13.70
CA LYS A 94 -12.27 -22.63 13.74
C LYS A 94 -11.05 -21.74 13.98
N VAL A 95 -9.91 -22.30 14.26
CA VAL A 95 -8.63 -21.60 14.32
C VAL A 95 -7.98 -21.66 12.95
N ASN A 96 -7.71 -20.52 12.34
CA ASN A 96 -6.96 -20.42 11.09
C ASN A 96 -5.61 -19.77 11.35
N TYR A 97 -4.61 -20.15 10.56
CA TYR A 97 -3.31 -19.49 10.57
C TYR A 97 -2.87 -19.12 9.16
N PHE A 98 -2.04 -18.09 9.07
CA PHE A 98 -1.46 -17.60 7.83
C PHE A 98 -0.02 -17.15 8.06
N LEU A 99 0.89 -17.70 7.25
CA LEU A 99 2.30 -17.34 7.23
C LEU A 99 2.70 -17.00 5.79
N LEU A 100 3.47 -15.94 5.61
CA LEU A 100 3.99 -15.54 4.30
C LEU A 100 5.36 -14.89 4.44
N ALA A 101 6.33 -15.40 3.68
CA ALA A 101 7.67 -14.84 3.58
C ALA A 101 7.93 -14.28 2.17
N GLU A 102 8.68 -13.20 2.09
CA GLU A 102 9.17 -12.57 0.88
C GLU A 102 10.67 -12.82 0.71
N PHE A 103 11.06 -13.28 -0.46
CA PHE A 103 12.44 -13.52 -0.88
C PHE A 103 12.85 -12.64 -2.07
N GLY A 104 11.91 -11.86 -2.61
CA GLY A 104 12.17 -10.94 -3.71
C GLY A 104 12.73 -9.61 -3.24
N ASN A 105 13.20 -8.83 -4.18
CA ASN A 105 13.83 -7.53 -3.95
C ASN A 105 12.94 -6.39 -4.47
N ASN A 106 11.91 -6.03 -3.73
CA ASN A 106 10.90 -5.04 -4.17
C ASN A 106 11.01 -3.66 -3.48
N GLY A 107 11.91 -3.48 -2.53
CA GLY A 107 12.06 -2.22 -1.81
C GLY A 107 10.93 -1.84 -0.86
N ILE A 108 9.87 -2.64 -0.82
CA ILE A 108 8.67 -2.38 -0.01
C ILE A 108 8.61 -3.34 1.16
N THR A 109 8.65 -4.64 0.91
CA THR A 109 8.63 -5.69 1.93
C THR A 109 10.00 -6.24 2.25
N ALA A 110 10.98 -6.02 1.38
CA ALA A 110 12.38 -6.40 1.57
C ALA A 110 13.28 -5.20 1.26
N PRO A 111 13.42 -4.26 2.19
CA PRO A 111 14.13 -3.00 1.93
C PRO A 111 15.66 -3.12 1.92
N ASP A 112 16.24 -4.14 2.53
CA ASP A 112 17.65 -4.19 2.88
C ASP A 112 18.43 -5.38 2.31
N ASN A 113 18.19 -5.83 1.10
CA ASN A 113 18.89 -7.00 0.53
C ASN A 113 18.91 -8.22 1.49
N ARG A 114 17.92 -8.33 2.35
CA ARG A 114 17.79 -9.48 3.26
C ARG A 114 17.44 -10.72 2.47
N SER A 115 17.94 -11.86 2.92
CA SER A 115 17.64 -13.14 2.29
C SER A 115 16.16 -13.55 2.40
N ALA A 116 15.45 -13.09 3.42
CA ALA A 116 14.02 -13.31 3.61
C ALA A 116 13.42 -12.32 4.62
N THR A 117 12.15 -11.96 4.42
CA THR A 117 11.37 -11.14 5.36
C THR A 117 10.03 -11.80 5.64
N LEU A 118 9.69 -11.96 6.90
CA LEU A 118 8.35 -12.41 7.30
C LEU A 118 7.36 -11.27 7.08
N THR A 119 6.50 -11.38 6.08
CA THR A 119 5.52 -10.33 5.77
C THR A 119 4.22 -10.50 6.53
N ASP A 120 3.77 -11.72 6.71
CA ASP A 120 2.51 -12.02 7.40
C ASP A 120 2.70 -13.22 8.33
N ALA A 121 2.25 -13.10 9.57
CA ALA A 121 2.20 -14.17 10.57
C ALA A 121 1.00 -13.93 11.48
N SER A 122 -0.09 -14.64 11.28
CA SER A 122 -1.31 -14.38 12.02
C SER A 122 -2.12 -15.65 12.33
N VAL A 123 -2.88 -15.55 13.41
CA VAL A 123 -3.90 -16.53 13.81
C VAL A 123 -5.25 -15.84 13.82
N THR A 124 -6.26 -16.51 13.26
CA THR A 124 -7.64 -16.02 13.24
C THR A 124 -8.55 -16.99 13.98
N LEU A 125 -9.29 -16.48 14.93
CA LEU A 125 -10.27 -17.20 15.73
C LEU A 125 -11.68 -16.93 15.18
N ASN A 126 -12.37 -17.97 14.71
CA ASN A 126 -13.70 -17.91 14.10
C ASN A 126 -14.80 -18.46 15.04
N HIS A 127 -14.62 -18.33 16.37
CA HIS A 127 -15.53 -18.89 17.36
C HIS A 127 -16.79 -18.04 17.57
N ILE A 128 -16.72 -16.75 17.35
CA ILE A 128 -17.81 -15.80 17.57
C ILE A 128 -18.46 -15.49 16.21
N PRO A 129 -19.73 -15.89 16.01
CA PRO A 129 -20.44 -15.54 14.78
C PRO A 129 -20.53 -14.03 14.58
N GLY A 130 -20.12 -13.55 13.41
CA GLY A 130 -20.12 -12.15 13.07
C GLY A 130 -18.94 -11.33 13.65
N ALA A 131 -18.01 -11.95 14.36
CA ALA A 131 -16.84 -11.28 14.94
C ALA A 131 -15.62 -12.19 14.93
N ARG A 132 -14.92 -12.29 13.82
CA ARG A 132 -13.64 -12.99 13.72
C ARG A 132 -12.57 -12.15 14.38
N ILE A 133 -11.68 -12.79 15.12
CA ILE A 133 -10.57 -12.11 15.79
C ILE A 133 -9.27 -12.60 15.16
N ARG A 134 -8.49 -11.70 14.60
CA ARG A 134 -7.14 -11.96 14.05
C ARG A 134 -6.09 -11.30 14.93
N VAL A 135 -5.03 -12.02 15.23
CA VAL A 135 -3.89 -11.53 16.03
C VAL A 135 -2.60 -11.88 15.30
N GLY A 136 -1.64 -10.95 15.31
CA GLY A 136 -0.32 -11.12 14.73
C GLY A 136 0.03 -10.00 13.76
N GLN A 137 0.91 -10.29 12.79
CA GLN A 137 1.34 -9.37 11.75
C GLN A 137 0.60 -9.69 10.45
N PHE A 138 -0.11 -8.71 9.91
CA PHE A 138 -0.91 -8.87 8.69
C PHE A 138 -1.23 -7.50 8.06
N LYS A 139 -1.79 -7.51 6.85
CA LYS A 139 -2.25 -6.28 6.21
C LYS A 139 -3.36 -5.64 7.02
N TYR A 140 -3.17 -4.37 7.38
CA TYR A 140 -4.22 -3.59 8.03
C TYR A 140 -5.38 -3.31 7.07
N PRO A 141 -6.61 -3.12 7.57
CA PRO A 141 -7.77 -2.80 6.75
C PRO A 141 -7.68 -1.32 6.31
N GLY A 142 -7.45 -1.10 5.02
CA GLY A 142 -7.20 0.23 4.46
C GLY A 142 -7.47 0.30 2.97
N ALA A 143 -6.68 1.10 2.27
CA ALA A 143 -6.79 1.34 0.85
C ALA A 143 -6.82 0.07 0.00
N GLU A 144 -7.58 0.12 -1.10
CA GLU A 144 -7.80 -1.03 -1.97
C GLU A 144 -6.50 -1.57 -2.57
N GLU A 145 -5.61 -0.71 -3.07
CA GLU A 145 -4.31 -1.14 -3.61
C GLU A 145 -3.44 -1.84 -2.55
N GLY A 146 -3.48 -1.35 -1.31
CA GLY A 146 -2.76 -1.96 -0.20
C GLY A 146 -3.36 -3.28 0.26
N LEU A 147 -4.68 -3.35 0.33
CA LEU A 147 -5.41 -4.49 0.89
C LEU A 147 -5.44 -5.70 -0.06
N GLN A 148 -5.56 -5.49 -1.37
CA GLN A 148 -5.63 -6.58 -2.33
C GLN A 148 -4.33 -7.40 -2.39
N ALA A 149 -4.44 -8.64 -2.85
CA ALA A 149 -3.28 -9.49 -3.01
C ALA A 149 -2.46 -9.08 -4.24
N ILE A 150 -1.19 -8.78 -4.04
CA ILE A 150 -0.33 -8.20 -5.08
C ILE A 150 -0.14 -9.09 -6.34
N HIS A 151 -0.28 -10.40 -6.21
CA HIS A 151 -0.19 -11.31 -7.35
C HIS A 151 -1.38 -11.26 -8.30
N VAL A 152 -2.46 -10.59 -7.90
CA VAL A 152 -3.63 -10.32 -8.76
C VAL A 152 -3.81 -8.83 -9.06
N PHE A 153 -2.89 -8.00 -8.61
CA PHE A 153 -2.87 -6.59 -8.91
C PHE A 153 -2.76 -6.35 -10.42
N ASP A 154 -3.54 -5.43 -10.95
CA ASP A 154 -3.69 -5.27 -12.39
C ASP A 154 -2.50 -4.57 -13.05
N TYR A 155 -1.78 -3.75 -12.30
CA TYR A 155 -0.58 -3.03 -12.73
C TYR A 155 0.68 -3.62 -12.11
N ILE A 156 1.85 -3.18 -12.57
CA ILE A 156 3.14 -3.60 -12.01
C ILE A 156 3.49 -2.75 -10.79
N ASN A 157 3.25 -1.45 -10.89
CA ASN A 157 3.58 -0.46 -9.86
C ASN A 157 2.31 0.13 -9.23
N PHE A 158 2.42 0.51 -7.95
CA PHE A 158 1.36 1.26 -7.25
C PHE A 158 1.20 2.67 -7.84
N THR A 159 0.06 3.28 -7.58
CA THR A 159 -0.19 4.70 -7.84
C THR A 159 0.74 5.59 -7.01
N ALA A 160 0.97 6.83 -7.48
CA ALA A 160 1.76 7.80 -6.73
C ALA A 160 1.16 8.07 -5.35
N VAL A 161 -0.17 8.21 -5.26
CA VAL A 161 -0.85 8.44 -3.99
C VAL A 161 -0.67 7.28 -3.02
N THR A 162 -0.82 6.04 -3.45
CA THR A 162 -0.58 4.88 -2.58
C THR A 162 0.88 4.79 -2.14
N ASN A 163 1.79 5.03 -3.08
CA ASN A 163 3.21 4.92 -2.83
C ASN A 163 3.75 6.01 -1.91
N GLN A 164 3.26 7.24 -2.03
CA GLN A 164 3.74 8.39 -1.24
C GLN A 164 2.99 8.54 0.08
N LEU A 165 1.68 8.38 0.07
CA LEU A 165 0.84 8.64 1.24
C LEU A 165 0.75 7.45 2.19
N LEU A 166 0.72 6.22 1.67
CA LEU A 166 0.42 5.02 2.47
C LEU A 166 1.64 4.16 2.77
N LEU A 167 2.59 4.04 1.84
CA LEU A 167 3.85 3.33 2.07
C LEU A 167 4.78 4.16 2.93
N GLU A 168 4.40 4.41 4.14
CA GLU A 168 5.20 5.17 5.09
C GLU A 168 6.68 4.83 4.98
N ARG A 169 7.49 5.85 4.81
CA ARG A 169 8.93 5.74 4.61
C ARG A 169 9.63 6.59 5.64
N PHE A 170 10.45 5.97 6.46
CA PHE A 170 11.31 6.71 7.37
C PHE A 170 12.62 7.09 6.70
N PRO A 171 13.15 8.27 7.06
CA PRO A 171 14.52 8.58 6.79
C PRO A 171 15.37 7.63 7.62
N ASN A 172 15.88 6.60 7.17
CA ASN A 172 16.80 5.65 7.78
C ASN A 172 16.33 4.89 9.06
N ALA A 173 16.37 3.56 9.01
CA ALA A 173 16.18 2.71 10.19
C ALA A 173 17.29 2.87 11.26
N ASN A 174 18.39 3.49 10.93
CA ASN A 174 19.47 3.87 11.83
C ASN A 174 19.37 5.33 12.23
N TYR A 175 18.17 5.85 12.35
CA TYR A 175 17.94 7.19 12.87
C TYR A 175 18.53 7.39 14.28
N THR A 176 18.83 6.31 14.97
CA THR A 176 19.61 6.28 16.21
C THR A 176 21.11 6.33 16.02
N ALA A 177 21.63 6.23 14.81
CA ALA A 177 23.04 6.31 14.56
C ALA A 177 23.38 7.70 14.05
N ASN A 178 23.96 8.51 14.89
CA ASN A 178 24.69 9.77 14.77
C ASN A 178 25.46 10.03 13.46
N VAL A 179 24.85 9.82 12.32
CA VAL A 179 25.44 10.16 11.03
C VAL A 179 24.65 11.33 10.47
N PRO A 180 25.18 12.54 10.50
CA PRO A 180 24.53 13.70 9.90
C PRO A 180 24.14 13.39 8.44
N GLU A 181 22.93 13.67 8.05
CA GLU A 181 22.41 13.47 6.69
C GLU A 181 23.34 14.09 5.64
N GLN A 182 23.98 15.19 5.98
CA GLN A 182 24.96 15.89 5.15
C GLN A 182 26.26 15.12 4.87
N THR A 183 26.55 14.04 5.59
CA THR A 183 27.74 13.21 5.40
C THR A 183 27.46 11.94 4.61
N LEU A 184 26.20 11.66 4.29
CA LEU A 184 25.84 10.51 3.46
C LEU A 184 25.99 10.90 1.97
N PRO A 185 26.61 10.05 1.15
CA PRO A 185 26.57 10.22 -0.29
C PRO A 185 25.11 10.36 -0.76
N PRO A 186 24.81 11.20 -1.77
CA PRO A 186 23.45 11.42 -2.27
C PRO A 186 22.68 10.13 -2.56
N GLU A 187 23.35 9.12 -3.08
CA GLU A 187 22.76 7.80 -3.31
C GLU A 187 22.38 7.05 -2.03
N GLN A 188 23.03 7.30 -0.90
CA GLN A 188 22.70 6.69 0.39
C GLN A 188 21.59 7.45 1.11
N SER A 189 21.54 8.75 1.00
CA SER A 189 20.44 9.56 1.54
C SER A 189 19.13 9.25 0.83
N LEU A 190 19.17 9.03 -0.48
CA LEU A 190 18.01 8.57 -1.26
C LEU A 190 17.57 7.16 -0.86
N ASN A 191 18.50 6.29 -0.55
CA ASN A 191 18.21 4.95 -0.10
C ASN A 191 17.58 4.93 1.30
N ALA A 192 17.86 5.93 2.12
CA ALA A 192 17.24 6.08 3.42
C ALA A 192 15.70 6.23 3.32
N PHE A 193 15.21 6.93 2.32
CA PHE A 193 13.78 7.10 2.06
C PHE A 193 13.14 5.94 1.26
N ASN A 194 13.91 5.01 0.76
CA ASN A 194 13.40 3.87 0.01
C ASN A 194 12.91 2.72 0.91
N LYS A 195 13.12 2.80 2.21
CA LYS A 195 12.66 1.77 3.13
C LYS A 195 11.21 2.00 3.50
N SER A 196 10.33 1.18 2.97
CA SER A 196 8.97 1.12 3.46
C SER A 196 8.95 0.49 4.84
N VAL A 197 8.36 1.19 5.77
CA VAL A 197 8.20 0.70 7.14
C VAL A 197 7.04 -0.28 7.22
N GLY A 198 5.92 0.09 6.66
CA GLY A 198 4.66 -0.62 6.87
C GLY A 198 4.38 -1.69 5.84
N ALA A 199 4.67 -1.45 4.57
CA ALA A 199 4.25 -2.32 3.45
C ALA A 199 2.78 -2.74 3.55
N PHE A 200 1.91 -1.83 4.02
CA PHE A 200 0.48 -2.03 4.34
C PHE A 200 0.23 -3.05 5.45
N ARG A 201 1.19 -3.28 6.34
CA ARG A 201 1.08 -4.25 7.42
C ARG A 201 1.41 -3.62 8.75
N ASP A 202 0.82 -4.23 9.77
CA ASP A 202 1.10 -3.90 11.15
C ASP A 202 0.94 -5.14 12.02
N THR A 203 1.52 -5.11 13.23
CA THR A 203 1.34 -6.14 14.24
C THR A 203 0.28 -5.68 15.22
N GLY A 204 -0.78 -6.48 15.39
CA GLY A 204 -1.88 -6.08 16.24
C GLY A 204 -3.00 -7.09 16.34
N ILE A 205 -4.16 -6.59 16.74
CA ILE A 205 -5.42 -7.33 16.86
C ILE A 205 -6.50 -6.68 16.01
N GLN A 206 -7.25 -7.49 15.28
CA GLN A 206 -8.35 -7.06 14.41
C GLN A 206 -9.61 -7.86 14.69
N VAL A 207 -10.72 -7.14 14.82
CA VAL A 207 -12.07 -7.72 14.78
C VAL A 207 -12.70 -7.39 13.44
N PHE A 208 -13.19 -8.40 12.73
CA PHE A 208 -13.74 -8.22 11.39
C PHE A 208 -14.69 -9.35 11.02
N ASP A 209 -15.62 -9.07 10.12
CA ASP A 209 -16.42 -10.12 9.48
C ASP A 209 -17.15 -9.57 8.24
N THR A 210 -17.95 -10.43 7.64
CA THR A 210 -18.85 -10.11 6.53
C THR A 210 -20.23 -10.67 6.81
N PHE A 211 -21.25 -9.90 6.41
CA PHE A 211 -22.65 -10.30 6.55
C PHE A 211 -23.46 -9.85 5.34
N LYS A 212 -24.59 -10.52 5.10
CA LYS A 212 -25.44 -10.23 3.96
C LYS A 212 -26.77 -9.60 4.40
N VAL A 213 -27.15 -8.56 3.68
CA VAL A 213 -28.47 -7.95 3.78
C VAL A 213 -29.05 -7.88 2.36
N SER A 214 -30.06 -8.69 2.07
CA SER A 214 -30.58 -8.87 0.71
C SER A 214 -29.46 -9.27 -0.28
N ASN A 215 -29.26 -8.51 -1.35
CA ASN A 215 -28.25 -8.76 -2.37
C ASN A 215 -26.89 -8.10 -2.07
N TRP A 216 -26.82 -7.35 -0.97
CA TRP A 216 -25.60 -6.69 -0.56
C TRP A 216 -24.81 -7.52 0.44
N GLU A 217 -23.53 -7.60 0.25
CA GLU A 217 -22.57 -8.12 1.22
C GLU A 217 -21.81 -6.96 1.85
N HIS A 218 -21.91 -6.84 3.15
CA HIS A 218 -21.23 -5.82 3.93
C HIS A 218 -20.04 -6.45 4.63
N SER A 219 -18.94 -5.74 4.70
CA SER A 219 -17.76 -6.15 5.47
C SER A 219 -17.31 -5.01 6.35
N TYR A 220 -16.82 -5.33 7.53
CA TYR A 220 -16.26 -4.36 8.45
C TYR A 220 -14.97 -4.90 9.05
N ALA A 221 -14.10 -4.00 9.46
CA ALA A 221 -12.94 -4.29 10.30
C ALA A 221 -12.63 -3.13 11.22
N VAL A 222 -12.22 -3.47 12.43
CA VAL A 222 -11.60 -2.58 13.41
C VAL A 222 -10.31 -3.25 13.85
N MET A 223 -9.19 -2.54 13.71
CA MET A 223 -7.87 -3.06 14.11
C MET A 223 -7.18 -2.05 15.04
N MET A 224 -6.46 -2.56 16.00
CA MET A 224 -5.48 -1.82 16.79
C MET A 224 -4.13 -2.47 16.58
N GLY A 225 -3.13 -1.68 16.19
CA GLY A 225 -1.78 -2.14 15.91
C GLY A 225 -0.72 -1.25 16.53
N ASN A 226 0.53 -1.68 16.45
CA ASN A 226 1.66 -0.91 16.99
C ASN A 226 1.99 0.35 16.19
N GLY A 227 1.57 0.42 14.91
CA GLY A 227 1.92 1.54 14.03
C GLY A 227 3.33 1.47 13.42
N ASN A 228 4.16 0.52 13.82
CA ASN A 228 5.58 0.45 13.46
C ASN A 228 5.87 -0.42 12.21
N GLY A 229 4.84 -1.00 11.60
CA GLY A 229 4.98 -1.76 10.35
C GLY A 229 5.69 -3.10 10.47
N LEU A 230 6.43 -3.49 9.42
CA LEU A 230 7.00 -4.84 9.29
C LEU A 230 8.32 -5.07 10.03
N ASN A 231 9.13 -4.05 10.15
CA ASN A 231 10.57 -4.25 10.40
C ASN A 231 11.03 -3.64 11.72
N PHE A 232 10.12 -3.08 12.49
CA PHE A 232 10.45 -2.37 13.71
C PHE A 232 9.74 -3.00 14.90
N SER A 233 10.45 -3.07 16.01
CA SER A 233 9.84 -3.33 17.30
C SER A 233 8.97 -2.14 17.69
N ASP A 234 8.00 -2.36 18.53
CA ASP A 234 7.27 -1.29 19.19
C ASP A 234 8.27 -0.46 20.03
N VAL A 235 8.47 0.80 19.65
CA VAL A 235 9.47 1.70 20.24
C VAL A 235 8.84 2.79 21.07
N ASP A 236 7.52 2.87 21.06
CA ASP A 236 6.73 3.83 21.81
C ASP A 236 5.43 3.16 22.35
N ASP A 237 4.70 3.86 23.18
CA ASP A 237 3.43 3.37 23.73
C ASP A 237 2.22 3.69 22.84
N ASN A 238 2.45 4.32 21.66
CA ASN A 238 1.39 4.70 20.75
C ASN A 238 0.81 3.49 20.02
N LYS A 239 -0.45 3.59 19.63
CA LYS A 239 -1.13 2.57 18.85
C LYS A 239 -1.90 3.20 17.70
N ASP A 240 -1.85 2.56 16.56
CA ASP A 240 -2.68 2.91 15.42
C ASP A 240 -4.04 2.21 15.50
N VAL A 241 -5.09 2.95 15.21
CA VAL A 241 -6.45 2.43 15.05
C VAL A 241 -6.84 2.49 13.59
N TYR A 242 -7.33 1.37 13.07
CA TYR A 242 -7.77 1.25 11.68
C TYR A 242 -9.24 0.87 11.64
N LEU A 243 -9.97 1.54 10.75
CA LEU A 243 -11.38 1.30 10.50
C LEU A 243 -11.61 1.01 9.02
N TYR A 244 -12.50 0.08 8.72
CA TYR A 244 -12.86 -0.26 7.36
C TYR A 244 -14.33 -0.67 7.27
N TRP A 245 -14.98 -0.21 6.21
CA TRP A 245 -16.30 -0.65 5.81
C TRP A 245 -16.39 -0.83 4.31
N SER A 246 -17.08 -1.87 3.86
CA SER A 246 -17.46 -2.00 2.46
C SER A 246 -18.85 -2.59 2.30
N SER A 247 -19.49 -2.23 1.19
CA SER A 247 -20.78 -2.76 0.76
C SER A 247 -20.67 -3.18 -0.69
N GLU A 248 -20.89 -4.45 -0.98
CA GLU A 248 -20.73 -5.02 -2.31
C GLU A 248 -22.00 -5.67 -2.82
N LEU A 249 -22.48 -5.22 -3.98
CA LEU A 249 -23.52 -5.88 -4.75
C LEU A 249 -22.87 -6.93 -5.64
N VAL A 250 -23.04 -8.21 -5.30
CA VAL A 250 -22.39 -9.33 -5.98
C VAL A 250 -23.22 -9.75 -7.18
N PHE A 251 -22.61 -9.70 -8.37
CA PHE A 251 -23.23 -10.17 -9.62
C PHE A 251 -22.94 -11.64 -9.87
N GLY A 252 -21.77 -12.15 -9.47
CA GLY A 252 -21.41 -13.54 -9.62
C GLY A 252 -19.91 -13.80 -9.37
N GLY A 253 -19.50 -15.06 -9.50
CA GLY A 253 -18.11 -15.47 -9.32
C GLY A 253 -17.71 -15.71 -7.87
N LYS A 254 -16.41 -15.93 -7.67
CA LYS A 254 -15.77 -16.22 -6.36
C LYS A 254 -14.42 -15.51 -6.28
N GLY A 255 -13.97 -15.22 -5.04
CA GLY A 255 -12.67 -14.62 -4.76
C GLY A 255 -12.66 -13.10 -4.87
N GLY A 256 -11.50 -12.49 -4.76
CA GLY A 256 -11.32 -11.04 -4.75
C GLY A 256 -11.57 -10.36 -6.10
N ARG A 257 -11.60 -11.13 -7.20
CA ARG A 257 -11.97 -10.69 -8.55
C ARG A 257 -13.35 -11.22 -8.97
N ARG A 258 -14.28 -11.34 -8.05
CA ARG A 258 -15.68 -11.67 -8.38
C ARG A 258 -16.36 -10.48 -9.05
N GLU A 259 -17.34 -10.78 -9.89
CA GLU A 259 -18.15 -9.73 -10.52
C GLU A 259 -19.07 -9.08 -9.49
N GLY A 260 -19.07 -7.77 -9.44
CA GLY A 260 -19.82 -6.99 -8.48
C GLY A 260 -19.55 -5.50 -8.58
N MET A 261 -20.27 -4.75 -7.76
CA MET A 261 -20.02 -3.34 -7.50
C MET A 261 -19.79 -3.16 -6.00
N LYS A 262 -18.64 -2.66 -5.61
CA LYS A 262 -18.23 -2.43 -4.21
C LYS A 262 -18.03 -0.95 -3.96
N LEU A 263 -18.61 -0.46 -2.87
CA LEU A 263 -18.33 0.83 -2.26
C LEU A 263 -17.55 0.56 -0.97
N PHE A 264 -16.53 1.35 -0.68
CA PHE A 264 -15.73 1.17 0.54
C PHE A 264 -15.24 2.50 1.09
N ALA A 265 -14.99 2.51 2.40
CA ALA A 265 -14.34 3.60 3.11
C ALA A 265 -13.46 3.03 4.22
N TRP A 266 -12.39 3.74 4.53
CA TRP A 266 -11.43 3.35 5.55
C TRP A 266 -10.81 4.57 6.23
N GLY A 267 -10.25 4.36 7.41
CA GLY A 267 -9.51 5.37 8.15
C GLY A 267 -8.43 4.73 9.01
N GLN A 268 -7.38 5.50 9.26
CA GLN A 268 -6.27 5.20 10.16
C GLN A 268 -5.98 6.45 10.98
N ASP A 269 -5.82 6.26 12.28
CA ASP A 269 -5.43 7.27 13.24
C ASP A 269 -4.34 6.70 14.13
N GLY A 270 -3.22 7.40 14.24
CA GLY A 270 -2.06 6.98 15.01
C GLY A 270 -1.04 8.09 15.18
N LYS A 271 0.05 7.74 15.82
CA LYS A 271 1.18 8.64 16.07
C LYS A 271 2.51 7.99 15.75
N ARG A 272 3.53 8.79 15.55
CA ARG A 272 4.92 8.37 15.36
C ARG A 272 5.82 9.13 16.31
N LEU A 273 6.62 8.38 17.05
CA LEU A 273 7.68 8.95 17.87
C LEU A 273 8.94 9.06 17.04
N LEU A 274 9.43 10.27 16.85
CA LEU A 274 10.63 10.54 16.09
C LEU A 274 11.59 11.37 16.93
N ASP A 275 12.86 11.01 16.88
CA ASP A 275 13.94 11.70 17.59
C ASP A 275 14.89 12.31 16.56
N ASN A 276 15.01 13.63 16.59
CA ASN A 276 16.00 14.33 15.80
C ASN A 276 17.34 14.34 16.53
N THR A 277 18.21 13.46 16.13
CA THR A 277 19.53 13.34 16.74
C THR A 277 20.61 14.22 16.10
N ASP A 278 20.27 15.04 15.13
CA ASP A 278 21.23 15.87 14.39
C ASP A 278 21.95 16.90 15.28
N ASP A 279 21.35 17.28 16.40
CA ASP A 279 21.94 18.19 17.37
C ASP A 279 22.66 17.48 18.55
N GLY A 280 22.65 16.15 18.57
CA GLY A 280 23.19 15.34 19.68
C GLY A 280 22.31 15.38 20.94
N ILE A 281 21.13 15.96 20.87
CA ILE A 281 20.15 16.02 21.96
C ILE A 281 19.03 15.05 21.62
N HIS A 282 18.87 14.01 22.42
CA HIS A 282 17.72 13.11 22.32
C HIS A 282 16.47 13.85 22.83
N ASN A 283 15.63 14.29 21.90
CA ASN A 283 14.37 14.96 22.20
C ASN A 283 13.26 14.37 21.32
N PRO A 284 12.79 13.17 21.66
CA PRO A 284 11.74 12.50 20.89
C PRO A 284 10.44 13.34 20.92
N GLN A 285 9.84 13.51 19.75
CA GLN A 285 8.58 14.21 19.57
C GLN A 285 7.55 13.27 18.94
N GLU A 286 6.29 13.45 19.32
CA GLU A 286 5.18 12.71 18.75
C GLU A 286 4.54 13.49 17.59
N PHE A 287 4.32 12.81 16.48
CA PHE A 287 3.70 13.36 15.28
C PHE A 287 2.44 12.56 14.92
N ASP A 288 1.36 13.26 14.62
CA ASP A 288 0.13 12.64 14.18
C ASP A 288 0.31 11.96 12.83
N ARG A 289 -0.37 10.84 12.62
CA ARG A 289 -0.46 10.15 11.33
C ARG A 289 -1.89 9.73 11.08
N GLU A 290 -2.65 10.58 10.43
CA GLU A 290 -4.02 10.33 10.05
C GLU A 290 -4.11 10.04 8.54
N ARG A 291 -4.83 9.00 8.16
CA ARG A 291 -5.10 8.62 6.76
C ARG A 291 -6.55 8.20 6.63
N ALA A 292 -7.20 8.59 5.54
CA ALA A 292 -8.55 8.18 5.24
C ALA A 292 -8.76 8.07 3.74
N GLY A 293 -9.70 7.23 3.34
CA GLY A 293 -10.05 7.10 1.93
C GLY A 293 -11.42 6.50 1.72
N LEU A 294 -11.92 6.71 0.51
CA LEU A 294 -13.17 6.14 0.04
C LEU A 294 -13.06 5.80 -1.44
N GLY A 295 -13.77 4.76 -1.87
CA GLY A 295 -13.66 4.36 -3.26
C GLY A 295 -14.80 3.46 -3.73
N ILE A 296 -14.72 3.17 -5.02
CA ILE A 296 -15.64 2.31 -5.73
C ILE A 296 -14.89 1.33 -6.62
N LYS A 297 -15.39 0.10 -6.70
CA LYS A 297 -14.96 -0.89 -7.70
C LYS A 297 -16.17 -1.44 -8.42
N TYR A 298 -16.02 -1.59 -9.70
CA TYR A 298 -16.99 -2.28 -10.56
C TYR A 298 -16.24 -3.31 -11.42
N LEU A 299 -16.70 -4.53 -11.37
CA LEU A 299 -16.23 -5.59 -12.25
C LEU A 299 -17.43 -6.36 -12.80
N LYS A 300 -17.63 -6.26 -14.08
CA LYS A 300 -18.52 -7.11 -14.88
C LYS A 300 -17.93 -7.23 -16.26
N LYS A 301 -17.42 -8.39 -16.59
CA LYS A 301 -16.80 -8.61 -17.89
C LYS A 301 -17.70 -8.16 -19.03
N PRO A 302 -17.14 -7.47 -20.05
CA PRO A 302 -15.72 -7.32 -20.32
C PRO A 302 -15.04 -6.13 -19.63
N PHE A 303 -15.69 -5.39 -18.73
CA PHE A 303 -15.17 -4.17 -18.14
C PHE A 303 -14.87 -4.31 -16.66
N ARG A 304 -13.84 -3.61 -16.20
CA ARG A 304 -13.59 -3.27 -14.81
C ARG A 304 -13.28 -1.79 -14.66
N VAL A 305 -13.67 -1.19 -13.55
CA VAL A 305 -13.36 0.18 -13.18
C VAL A 305 -13.10 0.21 -11.67
N SER A 306 -12.11 0.95 -11.24
CA SER A 306 -11.85 1.24 -9.83
C SER A 306 -11.45 2.70 -9.68
N ALA A 307 -11.89 3.33 -8.61
CA ALA A 307 -11.48 4.67 -8.25
C ALA A 307 -11.42 4.78 -6.72
N GLU A 308 -10.44 5.50 -6.22
CA GLU A 308 -10.26 5.76 -4.80
C GLU A 308 -9.70 7.17 -4.60
N TYR A 309 -10.26 7.91 -3.67
CA TYR A 309 -9.73 9.17 -3.16
C TYR A 309 -9.18 8.93 -1.76
N MET A 310 -8.02 9.51 -1.49
CA MET A 310 -7.31 9.37 -0.23
C MET A 310 -6.83 10.73 0.26
N GLN A 311 -6.80 10.89 1.57
CA GLN A 311 -6.25 12.07 2.22
C GLN A 311 -5.44 11.68 3.45
N GLY A 312 -4.50 12.52 3.84
CA GLY A 312 -3.71 12.35 5.05
C GLY A 312 -3.35 13.66 5.70
N LYS A 313 -3.13 13.60 7.01
CA LYS A 313 -2.58 14.66 7.83
C LYS A 313 -1.46 14.08 8.68
N GLY A 314 -0.43 14.88 8.90
CA GLY A 314 0.75 14.50 9.67
C GLY A 314 1.63 13.45 9.00
N MET A 315 2.87 13.41 9.33
CA MET A 315 3.88 12.56 8.69
C MET A 315 3.89 12.71 7.16
N ILE A 316 3.70 13.94 6.68
CA ILE A 316 3.86 14.36 5.30
C ILE A 316 5.18 15.12 5.21
N PHE A 317 6.15 14.58 4.49
CA PHE A 317 7.49 15.12 4.46
C PHE A 317 7.59 16.37 3.60
N VAL A 318 8.36 17.33 4.08
CA VAL A 318 8.74 18.55 3.39
C VAL A 318 9.94 18.31 2.46
N GLY A 319 10.10 19.13 1.48
CA GLY A 319 11.29 19.17 0.62
C GLY A 319 10.95 19.26 -0.85
N PRO A 320 11.68 20.07 -1.60
CA PRO A 320 11.36 20.33 -2.99
C PRO A 320 11.58 19.10 -3.89
N ASP A 321 12.54 18.32 -3.61
CA ASP A 321 13.08 17.29 -4.50
C ASP A 321 13.15 15.92 -3.86
N LYS A 322 13.20 15.85 -2.56
CA LYS A 322 13.15 14.61 -1.79
C LYS A 322 12.37 14.84 -0.50
N PRO A 323 11.73 13.83 0.06
CA PRO A 323 11.17 13.94 1.40
C PRO A 323 12.31 14.27 2.37
N THR A 324 12.38 15.49 2.85
CA THR A 324 13.21 15.84 3.99
C THR A 324 12.37 15.84 5.24
N PHE A 325 12.96 15.34 6.28
CA PHE A 325 12.40 15.37 7.60
C PHE A 325 12.94 16.62 8.29
N ASP A 326 12.13 17.64 8.43
CA ASP A 326 12.50 18.83 9.16
C ASP A 326 11.62 18.92 10.40
N ILE A 327 12.23 18.65 11.55
CA ILE A 327 11.62 18.82 12.86
C ILE A 327 12.10 20.14 13.51
N ASN A 328 12.83 20.98 12.77
CA ASN A 328 13.26 22.27 13.28
C ASN A 328 12.14 23.32 13.08
N PRO A 329 11.43 23.71 14.13
CA PRO A 329 10.36 24.72 14.03
C PRO A 329 10.87 26.11 13.63
N ALA A 330 12.19 26.32 13.55
CA ALA A 330 12.79 27.58 13.13
C ALA A 330 12.93 27.71 11.62
N VAL A 331 12.75 26.63 10.87
CA VAL A 331 12.64 26.71 9.41
C VAL A 331 11.19 27.06 9.10
N ALA A 332 10.97 28.33 8.81
CA ALA A 332 9.66 28.91 8.59
C ALA A 332 8.86 28.11 7.56
N GLY A 333 7.73 27.59 7.96
CA GLY A 333 6.69 27.03 7.12
C GLY A 333 6.75 25.54 6.86
N GLY A 334 7.66 24.80 7.47
CA GLY A 334 7.84 23.42 7.01
C GLY A 334 7.77 22.35 8.06
N ASN A 335 6.73 22.33 8.85
CA ASN A 335 6.52 21.20 9.73
C ASN A 335 5.72 20.12 9.00
N GLY A 336 6.39 19.14 8.42
CA GLY A 336 5.76 17.92 7.93
C GLY A 336 4.94 17.18 9.00
N GLU A 337 5.03 17.65 10.21
CA GLU A 337 4.33 17.22 11.41
C GLU A 337 2.82 17.24 11.24
N ASP A 338 2.30 18.36 10.72
CA ASP A 338 0.86 18.60 10.54
C ASP A 338 0.46 18.74 9.07
N GLY A 339 1.42 18.60 8.16
CA GLY A 339 1.19 18.78 6.73
C GLY A 339 0.08 17.88 6.21
N LYS A 340 -0.68 18.38 5.23
CA LYS A 340 -1.76 17.65 4.57
C LYS A 340 -1.35 17.21 3.18
N ALA A 341 -1.89 16.08 2.79
CA ALA A 341 -1.77 15.57 1.44
C ALA A 341 -3.06 14.88 1.02
N ASP A 342 -3.34 14.88 -0.26
CA ASP A 342 -4.43 14.14 -0.84
C ASP A 342 -4.06 13.57 -2.21
N GLY A 343 -4.92 12.71 -2.72
CA GLY A 343 -4.77 12.19 -4.06
C GLY A 343 -5.87 11.22 -4.42
N TYR A 344 -5.87 10.83 -5.66
CA TYR A 344 -6.85 9.87 -6.17
C TYR A 344 -6.28 9.09 -7.35
N TYR A 345 -6.92 7.99 -7.63
CA TYR A 345 -6.75 7.30 -8.89
C TYR A 345 -8.08 6.87 -9.48
N VAL A 346 -8.08 6.75 -10.80
CA VAL A 346 -9.13 6.12 -11.57
C VAL A 346 -8.46 5.15 -12.53
N GLU A 347 -8.90 3.90 -12.50
CA GLU A 347 -8.36 2.85 -13.36
C GLU A 347 -9.46 2.05 -14.02
N GLY A 348 -9.18 1.55 -15.19
CA GLY A 348 -10.09 0.72 -15.95
C GLY A 348 -9.37 -0.40 -16.70
N GLY A 349 -10.10 -1.46 -17.01
CA GLY A 349 -9.62 -2.56 -17.82
C GLY A 349 -10.72 -3.07 -18.74
N TRP A 350 -10.31 -3.50 -19.91
CA TRP A 350 -11.16 -4.12 -20.90
C TRP A 350 -10.63 -5.49 -21.30
N TYR A 351 -11.37 -6.53 -20.92
CA TYR A 351 -11.11 -7.89 -21.34
C TYR A 351 -11.56 -8.07 -22.80
N ILE A 352 -10.63 -8.20 -23.72
CA ILE A 352 -10.95 -8.36 -25.14
C ILE A 352 -11.73 -9.68 -25.34
N PRO A 353 -13.00 -9.61 -25.77
CA PRO A 353 -13.84 -10.81 -25.87
C PRO A 353 -13.20 -11.91 -26.72
N ASN A 354 -13.34 -13.16 -26.27
CA ASN A 354 -12.82 -14.35 -26.92
C ASN A 354 -11.29 -14.42 -27.09
N THR A 355 -10.58 -13.59 -26.35
CA THR A 355 -9.11 -13.61 -26.30
C THR A 355 -8.61 -13.82 -24.87
N LYS A 356 -7.28 -13.86 -24.70
CA LYS A 356 -6.59 -13.88 -23.41
C LYS A 356 -5.98 -12.53 -23.05
N TRP A 357 -6.35 -11.48 -23.77
CA TRP A 357 -5.82 -10.14 -23.60
C TRP A 357 -6.75 -9.25 -22.80
N GLU A 358 -6.14 -8.39 -21.99
CA GLU A 358 -6.76 -7.28 -21.30
C GLU A 358 -5.97 -6.00 -21.61
N ILE A 359 -6.66 -4.89 -21.79
CA ILE A 359 -6.08 -3.56 -21.97
C ILE A 359 -6.45 -2.73 -20.75
N ASP A 360 -5.49 -2.02 -20.19
CA ASP A 360 -5.61 -1.28 -18.94
C ASP A 360 -5.25 0.19 -19.14
N LEU A 361 -5.98 1.05 -18.46
CA LEU A 361 -5.72 2.48 -18.38
C LEU A 361 -5.87 2.95 -16.93
N ARG A 362 -4.91 3.71 -16.42
CA ARG A 362 -4.96 4.34 -15.10
C ARG A 362 -4.53 5.79 -15.18
N TYR A 363 -5.20 6.64 -14.44
CA TYR A 363 -4.79 8.01 -14.14
C TYR A 363 -4.72 8.17 -12.64
N ASP A 364 -3.64 8.72 -12.13
CA ASP A 364 -3.45 8.98 -10.71
C ASP A 364 -2.81 10.34 -10.44
N VAL A 365 -3.17 10.92 -9.30
CA VAL A 365 -2.71 12.22 -8.81
C VAL A 365 -2.40 12.13 -7.34
N TYR A 366 -1.32 12.77 -6.92
CA TYR A 366 -0.98 12.97 -5.52
C TYR A 366 -0.52 14.41 -5.30
N ASN A 367 -1.17 15.11 -4.38
CA ASN A 367 -0.84 16.46 -3.95
C ASN A 367 -0.24 16.39 -2.55
N ARG A 368 0.99 16.86 -2.40
CA ARG A 368 1.72 16.86 -1.14
C ARG A 368 1.78 18.26 -0.57
N LEU A 369 1.59 18.40 0.75
CA LEU A 369 1.65 19.68 1.48
C LEU A 369 0.66 20.73 0.93
N THR A 370 -0.59 20.31 0.76
CA THR A 370 -1.67 21.14 0.18
C THR A 370 -2.09 22.31 1.09
N ASP A 371 -1.65 22.33 2.32
CA ASP A 371 -1.90 23.38 3.32
C ASP A 371 -0.65 24.16 3.72
N ASP A 372 0.43 24.01 2.96
CA ASP A 372 1.67 24.74 3.22
C ASP A 372 1.48 26.25 3.09
N VAL A 373 2.17 26.99 3.95
CA VAL A 373 2.06 28.44 4.01
C VAL A 373 3.19 29.07 3.21
N ALA A 374 2.82 29.94 2.29
CA ALA A 374 3.79 30.63 1.45
C ALA A 374 4.78 31.46 2.28
N PHE A 375 6.03 31.45 1.86
CA PHE A 375 7.08 32.27 2.46
C PHE A 375 6.69 33.75 2.44
N THR A 376 6.80 34.42 3.57
CA THR A 376 6.47 35.84 3.73
C THR A 376 7.65 36.78 3.52
N GLY A 377 8.87 36.24 3.34
CA GLY A 377 10.09 37.01 3.15
C GLY A 377 11.19 36.24 2.43
N GLY A 378 12.27 36.94 2.10
CA GLY A 378 13.41 36.35 1.41
C GLY A 378 13.23 36.14 -0.10
N PRO A 379 14.14 35.42 -0.76
CA PRO A 379 14.09 35.20 -2.20
C PRO A 379 12.93 34.31 -2.67
N ASN A 380 12.33 33.58 -1.75
CA ASN A 380 11.24 32.62 -2.04
C ASN A 380 9.86 33.14 -1.62
N ILE A 381 9.70 34.44 -1.39
CA ILE A 381 8.43 35.05 -1.00
C ILE A 381 7.28 34.63 -1.93
N GLY A 382 6.15 34.20 -1.37
CA GLY A 382 4.97 33.75 -2.11
C GLY A 382 5.05 32.31 -2.64
N ARG A 383 6.09 31.54 -2.31
CA ARG A 383 6.24 30.14 -2.70
C ARG A 383 5.94 29.22 -1.52
N THR A 384 5.48 28.03 -1.84
CA THR A 384 5.22 26.92 -0.88
C THR A 384 6.09 25.71 -1.20
N PHE A 385 6.03 24.70 -0.35
CA PHE A 385 6.58 23.36 -0.64
C PHE A 385 5.51 22.41 -1.19
N GLU A 386 4.41 22.93 -1.72
CA GLU A 386 3.38 22.13 -2.37
C GLU A 386 3.91 21.46 -3.63
N PHE A 387 3.67 20.15 -3.72
CA PHE A 387 4.05 19.32 -4.88
C PHE A 387 2.86 18.56 -5.40
N LYS A 388 2.77 18.50 -6.72
CA LYS A 388 1.79 17.68 -7.41
C LYS A 388 2.48 16.63 -8.27
N TYR A 389 2.04 15.41 -8.11
CA TYR A 389 2.44 14.28 -8.93
C TYR A 389 1.25 13.78 -9.72
N SER A 390 1.44 13.47 -11.01
CA SER A 390 0.39 12.87 -11.82
C SER A 390 0.97 11.84 -12.77
N GLY A 391 0.17 10.84 -13.12
CA GLY A 391 0.60 9.78 -14.02
C GLY A 391 -0.55 9.24 -14.85
N ILE A 392 -0.26 8.93 -16.13
CA ILE A 392 -1.12 8.13 -16.98
C ILE A 392 -0.40 6.82 -17.27
N THR A 393 -1.01 5.69 -16.89
CA THR A 393 -0.46 4.36 -17.17
C THR A 393 -1.31 3.65 -18.21
N LEU A 394 -0.69 3.28 -19.32
CA LEU A 394 -1.26 2.38 -20.32
C LEU A 394 -0.69 0.98 -20.10
N GLY A 395 -1.56 -0.01 -19.98
CA GLY A 395 -1.18 -1.38 -19.69
C GLY A 395 -1.83 -2.39 -20.61
N THR A 396 -1.25 -3.55 -20.66
CA THR A 396 -1.85 -4.74 -21.26
C THR A 396 -1.46 -5.99 -20.51
N GLN A 397 -2.36 -6.95 -20.44
CA GLN A 397 -2.13 -8.24 -19.79
C GLN A 397 -2.44 -9.38 -20.76
N TYR A 398 -1.59 -10.40 -20.75
CA TYR A 398 -1.85 -11.67 -21.43
C TYR A 398 -1.95 -12.80 -20.41
N HIS A 399 -3.11 -13.43 -20.33
CA HIS A 399 -3.39 -14.51 -19.40
C HIS A 399 -3.13 -15.88 -20.05
N PHE A 400 -1.96 -16.47 -19.85
CA PHE A 400 -1.67 -17.83 -20.33
C PHE A 400 -2.69 -18.84 -19.77
N ASN A 401 -2.93 -18.72 -18.46
CA ASN A 401 -3.89 -19.50 -17.68
C ASN A 401 -4.23 -18.75 -16.37
N LYS A 402 -4.99 -19.38 -15.48
CA LYS A 402 -5.42 -18.78 -14.20
C LYS A 402 -4.25 -18.49 -13.23
N LYS A 403 -3.08 -19.06 -13.45
CA LYS A 403 -1.91 -18.97 -12.55
C LYS A 403 -0.75 -18.17 -13.18
N THR A 404 -0.76 -17.97 -14.48
CA THR A 404 0.37 -17.36 -15.20
C THR A 404 -0.12 -16.24 -16.11
N ARG A 405 0.45 -15.07 -15.94
CA ARG A 405 0.20 -13.92 -16.81
C ARG A 405 1.46 -13.11 -17.06
N VAL A 406 1.45 -12.33 -18.13
CA VAL A 406 2.41 -11.28 -18.42
C VAL A 406 1.67 -9.95 -18.42
N ASN A 407 2.22 -8.97 -17.73
CA ASN A 407 1.78 -7.58 -17.77
C ASN A 407 2.87 -6.76 -18.46
N ALA A 408 2.47 -5.81 -19.29
CA ALA A 408 3.36 -4.78 -19.82
C ALA A 408 2.68 -3.42 -19.65
N GLU A 409 3.43 -2.41 -19.24
CA GLU A 409 2.89 -1.05 -19.02
C GLU A 409 3.88 0.03 -19.42
N ALA A 410 3.34 1.20 -19.79
CA ALA A 410 4.04 2.46 -19.92
C ALA A 410 3.35 3.48 -19.02
N ALA A 411 4.07 4.02 -18.06
CA ALA A 411 3.60 5.03 -17.12
C ALA A 411 4.25 6.38 -17.48
N PHE A 412 3.46 7.32 -17.93
CA PHE A 412 3.84 8.70 -18.24
C PHE A 412 3.68 9.52 -16.97
N ASN A 413 4.78 9.83 -16.31
CA ASN A 413 4.80 10.47 -15.01
C ASN A 413 5.18 11.94 -15.15
N GLN A 414 4.61 12.77 -14.31
CA GLN A 414 4.91 14.20 -14.20
C GLN A 414 4.90 14.61 -12.73
N ALA A 415 5.75 15.56 -12.38
CA ALA A 415 5.72 16.20 -11.07
C ALA A 415 6.01 17.69 -11.23
N GLU A 416 5.41 18.50 -10.38
CA GLU A 416 5.61 19.95 -10.36
C GLU A 416 5.58 20.49 -8.92
N ALA A 417 6.44 21.45 -8.65
CA ALA A 417 6.35 22.33 -7.49
C ALA A 417 5.44 23.50 -7.88
N VAL A 418 4.25 23.55 -7.28
CA VAL A 418 3.10 24.34 -7.77
C VAL A 418 3.40 25.83 -7.88
N ASP A 419 4.10 26.41 -6.90
CA ASP A 419 4.38 27.84 -6.82
C ASP A 419 5.76 28.23 -7.38
N TRP A 420 6.44 27.32 -8.07
CA TRP A 420 7.77 27.57 -8.62
C TRP A 420 7.71 27.64 -10.14
N PRO A 421 8.50 28.54 -10.77
CA PRO A 421 8.54 28.60 -12.23
C PRO A 421 9.14 27.31 -12.81
N GLY A 422 8.67 26.92 -13.99
CA GLY A 422 9.24 25.78 -14.72
C GLY A 422 10.72 26.01 -15.05
N GLY A 423 11.52 24.93 -15.02
CA GLY A 423 12.95 24.96 -15.30
C GLY A 423 13.78 25.76 -14.31
N ALA A 424 13.27 26.00 -13.10
CA ALA A 424 14.00 26.71 -12.05
C ALA A 424 13.66 26.20 -10.65
N GLY A 425 14.65 26.23 -9.75
CA GLY A 425 14.48 25.77 -8.39
C GLY A 425 14.12 24.26 -8.34
N PRO A 426 13.10 23.87 -7.58
CA PRO A 426 12.66 22.47 -7.54
C PRO A 426 12.24 21.91 -8.89
N ASN A 427 11.60 22.74 -9.74
CA ASN A 427 11.12 22.30 -11.05
C ASN A 427 12.25 22.00 -12.04
N ASP A 428 13.45 22.55 -11.86
CA ASP A 428 14.63 22.17 -12.65
C ASP A 428 14.92 20.66 -12.57
N ASN A 429 14.69 20.08 -11.42
CA ASN A 429 14.85 18.65 -11.20
C ASN A 429 13.59 17.83 -11.53
N LEU A 430 12.41 18.37 -11.25
CA LEU A 430 11.15 17.66 -11.45
C LEU A 430 10.76 17.55 -12.94
N ASP A 431 11.18 18.52 -13.75
CA ASP A 431 11.00 18.50 -15.21
C ASP A 431 11.71 17.32 -15.89
N GLY A 432 12.71 16.73 -15.23
CA GLY A 432 13.39 15.51 -15.68
C GLY A 432 12.59 14.21 -15.45
N ILE A 433 11.46 14.24 -14.76
CA ILE A 433 10.61 13.06 -14.55
C ILE A 433 9.88 12.72 -15.84
N ASP A 434 9.93 11.45 -16.25
CA ASP A 434 9.41 11.00 -17.54
C ASP A 434 8.83 9.58 -17.46
N THR A 435 8.83 8.90 -18.56
CA THR A 435 8.14 7.65 -18.80
C THR A 435 8.86 6.45 -18.22
N ARG A 436 8.10 5.58 -17.58
CA ARG A 436 8.56 4.27 -17.14
C ARG A 436 7.90 3.16 -17.93
N TYR A 437 8.71 2.29 -18.49
CA TYR A 437 8.29 1.06 -19.15
C TYR A 437 8.53 -0.13 -18.24
N ALA A 438 7.58 -1.02 -18.16
CA ALA A 438 7.73 -2.22 -17.34
C ALA A 438 7.10 -3.45 -18.02
N ILE A 439 7.73 -4.58 -17.83
CA ILE A 439 7.17 -5.90 -18.21
C ILE A 439 7.38 -6.86 -17.05
N GLN A 440 6.35 -7.60 -16.67
CA GLN A 440 6.39 -8.52 -15.55
C GLN A 440 5.70 -9.85 -15.89
N VAL A 441 6.36 -10.94 -15.55
CA VAL A 441 5.75 -12.27 -15.53
C VAL A 441 5.33 -12.59 -14.09
N THR A 442 4.08 -12.98 -13.92
CA THR A 442 3.55 -13.48 -12.63
C THR A 442 3.18 -14.94 -12.78
N HIS A 443 3.71 -15.79 -11.89
CA HIS A 443 3.33 -17.20 -11.79
C HIS A 443 2.95 -17.55 -10.34
N ILE A 444 1.79 -18.18 -10.17
CA ILE A 444 1.26 -18.66 -8.88
C ILE A 444 1.36 -20.18 -8.86
N PHE A 445 1.88 -20.78 -7.79
CA PHE A 445 2.03 -22.25 -7.66
C PHE A 445 1.34 -22.81 -6.43
#